data_cbfdc58c5b3268644fb385b30f14c96d
#
_entry.id   cbfdc58c5b3268644fb385b30f14c96d
#
_cell.length_a   1.000
_cell.length_b   1.000
_cell.length_c   1.000
_cell.angle_alpha   90.00
_cell.angle_beta   90.00
_cell.angle_gamma   90.00
#
_symmetry.space_group_name_H-M   'P 1'
#
loop_
_entity.id
_entity.type
_entity.pdbx_description
1 polymer ?
#
loop_
_entity_poly.entity_id
_entity_poly.type
_entity_poly.pdbx_seq_one_letter_code
_entity_poly.pdbx_strand_id
1 'polypeptide(L)'
;MLDYKREYERWLASDALNADEKAELQAIAGDEKEIESRFYGPMEFGTAGLRGTMKVGLHQMNVHVIRWATQGFADVIAAEGDEAKQKGVAICMDCRVNSMAFARAAAEVCAANGIRVRIFESLRPTPELSFAVRYYGCQAGINVTASHNPKEYNGYKVYWADGAQLPPQHAAAIAARLEQIDIFTGVKRMAFDDAVKAGLITLLGEETDKMFMSNVMAMVNDRTSVAQVADSFKVVYTPFHGCGWKLVPEALRGLGVKNLYCVEQQMVLDGTFPTVASPNPENPEGFYLAIDLADKVGADFILGTDPDSDRVGIMVRGADGKFIAVTGNQTGVLLLDYLIGAMRRAGKMPEHPYFLKTIVTTEMARKVAESNGVTCCDTFTGFKFMAEKKNALEAAGEGHVIMSYEESYGYMLGDYVRDKDAVTASLLITEMAAWYAAKGMTLYDALQALYKKYGWYGEKTHNLVMPGLDGLEKMAALMKRLRTAPPANIAGVDVVVRKDYQDGSAVDCATGNVGKMELSGSNVLRFELADGTTILVRPSGTEPKIKVYILTKGADAAERDANIEKYSAWVKTLTE
;
A
#
# COMPACT_ATOMS: atom_id res chain seq x y z
N MET A 1 -17.23 -19.47 20.95
CA MET A 1 -16.15 -18.55 21.36
C MET A 1 -15.04 -19.39 22.01
N LEU A 2 -13.78 -19.20 21.65
CA LEU A 2 -12.68 -19.90 22.29
C LEU A 2 -12.62 -19.48 23.76
N ASP A 3 -12.33 -20.42 24.67
CA ASP A 3 -12.09 -20.11 26.08
C ASP A 3 -10.67 -19.49 26.17
N TYR A 4 -10.61 -18.18 26.20
CA TYR A 4 -9.36 -17.43 26.18
C TYR A 4 -8.47 -17.69 27.42
N LYS A 5 -9.08 -18.00 28.57
CA LYS A 5 -8.33 -18.34 29.79
C LYS A 5 -7.62 -19.69 29.66
N ARG A 6 -8.36 -20.68 29.15
CA ARG A 6 -7.80 -22.01 28.88
C ARG A 6 -6.72 -21.95 27.81
N GLU A 7 -6.88 -21.12 26.79
CA GLU A 7 -5.85 -20.96 25.74
C GLU A 7 -4.60 -20.25 26.29
N TYR A 8 -4.76 -19.22 27.12
CA TYR A 8 -3.63 -18.58 27.84
C TYR A 8 -2.86 -19.59 28.70
N GLU A 9 -3.56 -20.41 29.50
CA GLU A 9 -2.92 -21.47 30.32
C GLU A 9 -2.19 -22.50 29.47
N ARG A 10 -2.79 -22.89 28.33
CA ARG A 10 -2.17 -23.80 27.35
C ARG A 10 -0.85 -23.23 26.81
N TRP A 11 -0.83 -21.95 26.44
CA TRP A 11 0.38 -21.30 25.97
C TRP A 11 1.44 -21.24 27.07
N LEU A 12 1.08 -20.81 28.27
CA LEU A 12 2.00 -20.71 29.41
C LEU A 12 2.63 -22.05 29.78
N ALA A 13 1.87 -23.14 29.63
CA ALA A 13 2.35 -24.51 29.91
C ALA A 13 3.14 -25.12 28.73
N SER A 14 3.15 -24.52 27.56
CA SER A 14 3.78 -25.10 26.37
C SER A 14 5.31 -25.09 26.46
N ASP A 15 5.94 -26.22 26.10
CA ASP A 15 7.40 -26.32 25.93
C ASP A 15 7.91 -25.65 24.64
N ALA A 16 7.01 -25.22 23.75
CA ALA A 16 7.36 -24.50 22.54
C ALA A 16 7.78 -23.04 22.83
N LEU A 17 7.37 -22.48 23.96
CA LEU A 17 7.73 -21.13 24.39
C LEU A 17 9.07 -21.12 25.09
N ASN A 18 9.90 -20.13 24.77
CA ASN A 18 11.15 -19.86 25.48
C ASN A 18 10.90 -19.14 26.82
N ALA A 19 11.96 -18.91 27.61
CA ALA A 19 11.85 -18.31 28.91
C ALA A 19 11.31 -16.86 28.88
N ASP A 20 11.71 -16.06 27.92
CA ASP A 20 11.26 -14.66 27.79
C ASP A 20 9.77 -14.58 27.40
N GLU A 21 9.31 -15.44 26.50
CA GLU A 21 7.91 -15.56 26.12
C GLU A 21 7.03 -15.99 27.30
N LYS A 22 7.51 -16.96 28.12
CA LYS A 22 6.81 -17.35 29.36
C LYS A 22 6.78 -16.23 30.40
N ALA A 23 7.88 -15.50 30.55
CA ALA A 23 7.94 -14.34 31.46
C ALA A 23 6.99 -13.22 31.03
N GLU A 24 6.87 -12.94 29.70
CA GLU A 24 5.92 -11.98 29.17
C GLU A 24 4.47 -12.38 29.50
N LEU A 25 4.12 -13.65 29.33
CA LEU A 25 2.78 -14.14 29.68
C LEU A 25 2.54 -14.09 31.20
N GLN A 26 3.51 -14.45 32.02
CA GLN A 26 3.39 -14.37 33.49
C GLN A 26 3.14 -12.92 33.95
N ALA A 27 3.75 -11.95 33.30
CA ALA A 27 3.61 -10.53 33.65
C ALA A 27 2.15 -10.01 33.49
N ILE A 28 1.33 -10.66 32.67
CA ILE A 28 -0.09 -10.29 32.46
C ILE A 28 -1.07 -11.19 33.21
N ALA A 29 -0.62 -12.10 34.07
CA ALA A 29 -1.46 -13.10 34.77
C ALA A 29 -2.65 -12.50 35.55
N GLY A 30 -2.56 -11.25 35.99
CA GLY A 30 -3.63 -10.52 36.68
C GLY A 30 -4.45 -9.58 35.80
N ASP A 31 -4.12 -9.44 34.52
CA ASP A 31 -4.79 -8.53 33.57
C ASP A 31 -5.72 -9.31 32.64
N GLU A 32 -6.96 -9.49 33.09
CA GLU A 32 -7.97 -10.26 32.35
C GLU A 32 -8.25 -9.68 30.95
N LYS A 33 -8.23 -8.34 30.80
CA LYS A 33 -8.47 -7.67 29.51
C LYS A 33 -7.32 -7.92 28.53
N GLU A 34 -6.09 -7.85 29.01
CA GLU A 34 -4.91 -8.12 28.19
C GLU A 34 -4.86 -9.61 27.79
N ILE A 35 -5.19 -10.55 28.69
CA ILE A 35 -5.31 -11.98 28.39
C ILE A 35 -6.38 -12.20 27.33
N GLU A 36 -7.59 -11.66 27.50
CA GLU A 36 -8.67 -11.77 26.54
C GLU A 36 -8.23 -11.22 25.16
N SER A 37 -7.64 -10.03 25.11
CA SER A 37 -7.20 -9.40 23.87
C SER A 37 -6.17 -10.22 23.08
N ARG A 38 -5.38 -11.04 23.78
CA ARG A 38 -4.34 -11.88 23.16
C ARG A 38 -4.82 -13.28 22.78
N PHE A 39 -5.92 -13.78 23.38
CA PHE A 39 -6.32 -15.19 23.29
C PHE A 39 -7.79 -15.44 22.91
N TYR A 40 -8.62 -14.42 22.63
CA TYR A 40 -10.03 -14.61 22.30
C TYR A 40 -10.26 -15.40 21.01
N GLY A 41 -9.25 -15.50 20.15
CA GLY A 41 -9.27 -16.26 18.90
C GLY A 41 -7.98 -16.11 18.12
N PRO A 42 -7.74 -16.96 17.10
CA PRO A 42 -6.61 -16.81 16.20
C PRO A 42 -6.72 -15.52 15.39
N MET A 43 -5.56 -15.02 14.90
CA MET A 43 -5.56 -13.93 13.92
C MET A 43 -6.26 -14.38 12.63
N GLU A 44 -7.11 -13.52 12.11
CA GLU A 44 -7.80 -13.77 10.85
C GLU A 44 -6.85 -13.62 9.66
N PHE A 45 -6.73 -14.67 8.86
CA PHE A 45 -5.93 -14.65 7.64
C PHE A 45 -6.77 -14.13 6.48
N GLY A 46 -6.51 -12.88 6.08
CA GLY A 46 -7.19 -12.22 4.96
C GLY A 46 -6.34 -12.13 3.69
N THR A 47 -6.87 -11.50 2.66
CA THR A 47 -6.14 -11.23 1.41
C THR A 47 -4.91 -10.31 1.57
N ALA A 48 -4.82 -9.59 2.68
CA ALA A 48 -3.64 -8.80 3.07
C ALA A 48 -2.68 -9.60 3.98
N GLY A 49 -2.94 -10.91 4.19
CA GLY A 49 -2.20 -11.74 5.15
C GLY A 49 -2.58 -11.44 6.60
N LEU A 50 -1.58 -11.36 7.48
CA LEU A 50 -1.73 -11.04 8.90
C LEU A 50 -1.10 -9.67 9.22
N ARG A 51 -1.67 -8.96 10.20
CA ARG A 51 -1.09 -7.73 10.75
C ARG A 51 -1.55 -7.53 12.18
N GLY A 52 -0.63 -7.26 13.10
CA GLY A 52 -0.94 -7.04 14.50
C GLY A 52 0.25 -6.54 15.30
N THR A 53 0.02 -6.30 16.58
CA THR A 53 1.09 -5.93 17.53
C THR A 53 1.97 -7.13 17.87
N MET A 54 3.26 -6.87 18.06
CA MET A 54 4.26 -7.90 18.39
C MET A 54 4.21 -8.22 19.87
N LYS A 55 3.49 -9.27 20.24
CA LYS A 55 3.36 -9.79 21.60
C LYS A 55 3.20 -11.31 21.56
N VAL A 56 3.43 -11.98 22.69
CA VAL A 56 3.12 -13.40 22.82
C VAL A 56 1.61 -13.59 22.97
N GLY A 57 1.01 -14.46 22.16
CA GLY A 57 -0.42 -14.75 22.17
C GLY A 57 -0.96 -15.18 20.79
N LEU A 58 -2.11 -15.81 20.80
CA LEU A 58 -2.75 -16.38 19.61
C LEU A 58 -3.24 -15.30 18.63
N HIS A 59 -3.69 -14.14 19.14
CA HIS A 59 -4.17 -13.00 18.36
C HIS A 59 -3.11 -11.90 18.21
N GLN A 60 -1.83 -12.27 18.22
CA GLN A 60 -0.69 -11.34 18.18
C GLN A 60 0.36 -11.80 17.18
N MET A 61 1.19 -10.86 16.67
CA MET A 61 2.31 -11.20 15.79
C MET A 61 3.49 -11.73 16.59
N ASN A 62 3.78 -13.01 16.44
CA ASN A 62 4.94 -13.69 17.04
C ASN A 62 5.37 -14.87 16.17
N VAL A 63 6.50 -15.48 16.50
CA VAL A 63 7.09 -16.56 15.71
C VAL A 63 6.18 -17.79 15.57
N HIS A 64 5.36 -18.09 16.59
CA HIS A 64 4.43 -19.24 16.55
C HIS A 64 3.30 -19.00 15.57
N VAL A 65 2.72 -17.79 15.56
CA VAL A 65 1.67 -17.38 14.60
C VAL A 65 2.23 -17.34 13.18
N ILE A 66 3.45 -16.82 12.98
CA ILE A 66 4.11 -16.85 11.67
C ILE A 66 4.28 -18.27 11.14
N ARG A 67 4.80 -19.17 11.98
CA ARG A 67 4.98 -20.59 11.61
C ARG A 67 3.66 -21.27 11.27
N TRP A 68 2.64 -21.05 12.09
CA TRP A 68 1.29 -21.56 11.88
C TRP A 68 0.68 -21.06 10.56
N ALA A 69 0.73 -19.75 10.33
CA ALA A 69 0.25 -19.14 9.08
C ALA A 69 1.00 -19.69 7.85
N THR A 70 2.33 -19.85 7.99
CA THR A 70 3.15 -20.41 6.91
C THR A 70 2.85 -21.88 6.66
N GLN A 71 2.49 -22.68 7.68
CA GLN A 71 2.09 -24.07 7.47
C GLN A 71 0.81 -24.17 6.65
N GLY A 72 -0.23 -23.35 6.97
CA GLY A 72 -1.46 -23.32 6.16
C GLY A 72 -1.20 -22.87 4.72
N PHE A 73 -0.31 -21.90 4.53
CA PHE A 73 0.13 -21.47 3.21
C PHE A 73 0.90 -22.55 2.45
N ALA A 74 1.82 -23.23 3.13
CA ALA A 74 2.59 -24.35 2.56
C ALA A 74 1.70 -25.53 2.14
N ASP A 75 0.66 -25.82 2.92
CA ASP A 75 -0.31 -26.88 2.59
C ASP A 75 -1.11 -26.55 1.32
N VAL A 76 -1.46 -25.27 1.11
CA VAL A 76 -2.13 -24.82 -0.13
C VAL A 76 -1.20 -24.95 -1.33
N ILE A 77 0.06 -24.52 -1.22
CA ILE A 77 1.05 -24.70 -2.31
C ILE A 77 1.29 -26.19 -2.61
N ALA A 78 1.41 -27.02 -1.56
CA ALA A 78 1.64 -28.44 -1.72
C ALA A 78 0.46 -29.16 -2.40
N ALA A 79 -0.77 -28.68 -2.20
CA ALA A 79 -1.96 -29.19 -2.85
C ALA A 79 -1.98 -28.93 -4.37
N GLU A 80 -1.23 -27.93 -4.86
CA GLU A 80 -1.05 -27.66 -6.29
C GLU A 80 -0.03 -28.59 -6.97
N GLY A 81 0.68 -29.43 -6.19
CA GLY A 81 1.57 -30.45 -6.68
C GLY A 81 3.06 -30.13 -6.61
N ASP A 82 3.87 -31.07 -7.12
CA ASP A 82 5.34 -30.98 -7.00
C ASP A 82 5.93 -29.84 -7.86
N GLU A 83 5.32 -29.49 -8.98
CA GLU A 83 5.75 -28.34 -9.79
C GLU A 83 5.67 -27.05 -8.99
N ALA A 84 4.59 -26.82 -8.27
CA ALA A 84 4.41 -25.63 -7.42
C ALA A 84 5.47 -25.58 -6.30
N LYS A 85 5.78 -26.72 -5.66
CA LYS A 85 6.87 -26.81 -4.68
C LYS A 85 8.23 -26.48 -5.27
N GLN A 86 8.51 -26.91 -6.52
CA GLN A 86 9.78 -26.64 -7.21
C GLN A 86 9.89 -25.17 -7.66
N LYS A 87 8.80 -24.55 -8.13
CA LYS A 87 8.73 -23.10 -8.36
C LYS A 87 9.05 -22.35 -7.08
N GLY A 88 8.50 -22.80 -5.96
CA GLY A 88 8.85 -22.35 -4.62
C GLY A 88 8.32 -20.97 -4.27
N VAL A 89 8.90 -20.37 -3.24
CA VAL A 89 8.45 -19.10 -2.64
C VAL A 89 9.61 -18.11 -2.57
N ALA A 90 9.37 -16.86 -2.96
CA ALA A 90 10.29 -15.74 -2.65
C ALA A 90 9.90 -15.13 -1.30
N ILE A 91 10.89 -14.78 -0.46
CA ILE A 91 10.65 -14.19 0.87
C ILE A 91 11.45 -12.90 1.03
N CYS A 92 10.76 -11.83 1.40
CA CYS A 92 11.30 -10.51 1.68
C CYS A 92 10.92 -10.03 3.09
N MET A 93 11.62 -9.04 3.61
CA MET A 93 11.32 -8.41 4.89
C MET A 93 11.74 -6.94 4.90
N ASP A 94 11.11 -6.16 5.78
CA ASP A 94 11.47 -4.79 6.07
C ASP A 94 12.44 -4.66 7.27
N CYS A 95 12.67 -3.41 7.72
CA CYS A 95 13.59 -3.09 8.82
C CYS A 95 13.01 -3.34 10.22
N ARG A 96 11.71 -3.69 10.34
CA ARG A 96 11.03 -3.81 11.64
C ARG A 96 11.66 -4.84 12.53
N VAL A 97 11.51 -4.60 13.86
CA VAL A 97 11.89 -5.58 14.87
C VAL A 97 11.25 -6.93 14.54
N ASN A 98 12.02 -8.01 14.66
CA ASN A 98 11.64 -9.38 14.35
C ASN A 98 11.39 -9.73 12.87
N SER A 99 11.40 -8.78 11.91
CA SER A 99 11.10 -9.10 10.50
C SER A 99 12.02 -10.18 9.94
N MET A 100 13.32 -10.10 10.16
CA MET A 100 14.28 -11.14 9.73
C MET A 100 14.01 -12.49 10.42
N ALA A 101 13.73 -12.50 11.72
CA ALA A 101 13.44 -13.73 12.46
C ALA A 101 12.15 -14.40 11.94
N PHE A 102 11.12 -13.62 11.68
CA PHE A 102 9.86 -14.09 11.12
C PHE A 102 10.03 -14.60 9.68
N ALA A 103 10.80 -13.92 8.86
CA ALA A 103 11.10 -14.35 7.49
C ALA A 103 11.87 -15.70 7.47
N ARG A 104 12.86 -15.86 8.35
CA ARG A 104 13.57 -17.13 8.51
C ARG A 104 12.66 -18.24 9.01
N ALA A 105 11.80 -17.96 10.00
CA ALA A 105 10.83 -18.93 10.49
C ALA A 105 9.87 -19.40 9.41
N ALA A 106 9.41 -18.51 8.52
CA ALA A 106 8.61 -18.85 7.36
C ALA A 106 9.41 -19.74 6.36
N ALA A 107 10.68 -19.41 6.10
CA ALA A 107 11.55 -20.20 5.24
C ALA A 107 11.75 -21.64 5.77
N GLU A 108 11.95 -21.79 7.08
CA GLU A 108 12.09 -23.08 7.77
C GLU A 108 10.86 -23.98 7.60
N VAL A 109 9.65 -23.39 7.67
CA VAL A 109 8.40 -24.13 7.47
C VAL A 109 8.20 -24.51 6.01
N CYS A 110 8.45 -23.60 5.07
CA CYS A 110 8.36 -23.90 3.63
C CYS A 110 9.32 -25.04 3.25
N ALA A 111 10.58 -24.97 3.68
CA ALA A 111 11.60 -25.98 3.40
C ALA A 111 11.22 -27.35 3.98
N ALA A 112 10.67 -27.40 5.21
CA ALA A 112 10.22 -28.63 5.86
C ALA A 112 9.04 -29.30 5.12
N ASN A 113 8.30 -28.56 4.30
CA ASN A 113 7.22 -29.05 3.43
C ASN A 113 7.71 -29.37 2.00
N GLY A 114 9.03 -29.34 1.76
CA GLY A 114 9.64 -29.63 0.46
C GLY A 114 9.46 -28.50 -0.57
N ILE A 115 9.10 -27.29 -0.13
CA ILE A 115 8.94 -26.12 -0.98
C ILE A 115 10.27 -25.38 -1.06
N ARG A 116 10.76 -25.12 -2.26
CA ARG A 116 11.96 -24.31 -2.47
C ARG A 116 11.75 -22.88 -2.01
N VAL A 117 12.76 -22.29 -1.41
CA VAL A 117 12.72 -20.91 -0.89
C VAL A 117 13.84 -20.10 -1.50
N ARG A 118 13.50 -18.88 -1.94
CA ARG A 118 14.44 -17.82 -2.29
C ARG A 118 14.20 -16.67 -1.30
N ILE A 119 15.09 -16.48 -0.34
CA ILE A 119 14.96 -15.45 0.69
C ILE A 119 16.03 -14.38 0.50
N PHE A 120 15.65 -13.10 0.59
CA PHE A 120 16.62 -12.02 0.58
C PHE A 120 17.53 -12.10 1.83
N GLU A 121 18.83 -11.91 1.62
CA GLU A 121 19.85 -11.96 2.69
C GLU A 121 19.69 -10.86 3.73
N SER A 122 19.06 -9.75 3.33
CA SER A 122 18.71 -8.60 4.17
C SER A 122 17.43 -7.94 3.68
N LEU A 123 16.96 -6.93 4.39
CA LEU A 123 15.76 -6.19 4.01
C LEU A 123 15.81 -5.64 2.57
N ARG A 124 14.68 -5.70 1.89
CA ARG A 124 14.49 -5.14 0.53
C ARG A 124 13.10 -4.49 0.41
N PRO A 125 12.91 -3.57 -0.57
CA PRO A 125 11.62 -3.00 -0.89
C PRO A 125 10.55 -4.04 -1.27
N THR A 126 9.30 -3.79 -0.88
CA THR A 126 8.15 -4.61 -1.31
C THR A 126 8.09 -4.85 -2.82
N PRO A 127 8.29 -3.83 -3.70
CA PRO A 127 8.27 -4.07 -5.15
C PRO A 127 9.35 -5.06 -5.62
N GLU A 128 10.47 -5.15 -4.94
CA GLU A 128 11.51 -6.12 -5.30
C GLU A 128 11.09 -7.57 -5.01
N LEU A 129 10.24 -7.80 -3.99
CA LEU A 129 9.60 -9.11 -3.82
C LEU A 129 8.67 -9.43 -4.99
N SER A 130 7.77 -8.49 -5.37
CA SER A 130 6.88 -8.68 -6.52
C SER A 130 7.66 -9.02 -7.79
N PHE A 131 8.76 -8.29 -8.02
CA PHE A 131 9.71 -8.56 -9.10
C PHE A 131 10.33 -9.96 -8.99
N ALA A 132 10.85 -10.35 -7.82
CA ALA A 132 11.52 -11.63 -7.62
C ALA A 132 10.57 -12.82 -7.85
N VAL A 133 9.31 -12.74 -7.39
CA VAL A 133 8.28 -13.74 -7.67
C VAL A 133 8.13 -13.98 -9.18
N ARG A 134 8.02 -12.89 -9.95
CA ARG A 134 7.87 -12.94 -11.41
C ARG A 134 9.13 -13.37 -12.12
N TYR A 135 10.26 -12.76 -11.78
CA TYR A 135 11.55 -12.99 -12.43
C TYR A 135 12.05 -14.42 -12.27
N TYR A 136 11.93 -14.98 -11.06
CA TYR A 136 12.33 -16.37 -10.79
C TYR A 136 11.23 -17.39 -11.06
N GLY A 137 10.04 -16.97 -11.49
CA GLY A 137 8.90 -17.84 -11.73
C GLY A 137 8.43 -18.57 -10.47
N CYS A 138 8.47 -17.92 -9.31
CA CYS A 138 8.02 -18.50 -8.05
C CYS A 138 6.52 -18.75 -8.07
N GLN A 139 6.06 -19.78 -7.35
CA GLN A 139 4.63 -20.05 -7.15
C GLN A 139 3.98 -18.97 -6.30
N ALA A 140 4.74 -18.39 -5.37
CA ALA A 140 4.20 -17.43 -4.42
C ALA A 140 5.30 -16.58 -3.79
N GLY A 141 4.92 -15.60 -2.95
CA GLY A 141 5.83 -14.77 -2.18
C GLY A 141 5.33 -14.45 -0.78
N ILE A 142 6.25 -14.14 0.12
CA ILE A 142 5.97 -13.69 1.49
C ILE A 142 6.74 -12.40 1.74
N ASN A 143 6.07 -11.37 2.26
CA ASN A 143 6.73 -10.17 2.75
C ASN A 143 6.42 -9.94 4.22
N VAL A 144 7.45 -9.91 5.04
CA VAL A 144 7.32 -9.64 6.48
C VAL A 144 7.45 -8.13 6.70
N THR A 145 6.32 -7.46 6.80
CA THR A 145 6.22 -6.01 6.96
C THR A 145 4.84 -5.60 7.45
N ALA A 146 4.77 -4.52 8.22
CA ALA A 146 3.52 -3.80 8.52
C ALA A 146 3.44 -2.44 7.80
N SER A 147 4.23 -2.23 6.71
CA SER A 147 4.27 -0.98 5.95
C SER A 147 4.54 0.21 6.87
N HIS A 148 3.69 1.21 6.89
CA HIS A 148 3.79 2.45 7.66
C HIS A 148 3.17 2.42 9.07
N ASN A 149 2.72 1.26 9.55
CA ASN A 149 2.18 1.16 10.91
C ASN A 149 3.21 1.54 11.98
N PRO A 150 2.79 1.92 13.21
CA PRO A 150 3.70 2.17 14.33
C PRO A 150 4.65 1.00 14.63
N LYS A 151 5.71 1.26 15.36
CA LYS A 151 6.82 0.33 15.62
C LYS A 151 6.41 -0.96 16.32
N GLU A 152 5.31 -0.94 17.06
CA GLU A 152 4.78 -2.09 17.82
C GLU A 152 4.17 -3.15 16.88
N TYR A 153 3.91 -2.81 15.60
CA TYR A 153 3.27 -3.68 14.63
C TYR A 153 4.28 -4.42 13.77
N ASN A 154 3.92 -5.65 13.39
CA ASN A 154 4.51 -6.34 12.26
C ASN A 154 3.39 -7.03 11.44
N GLY A 155 3.74 -7.61 10.30
CA GLY A 155 2.78 -8.24 9.42
C GLY A 155 3.41 -9.34 8.58
N TYR A 156 2.54 -10.10 7.91
CA TYR A 156 2.88 -11.22 7.05
C TYR A 156 2.01 -11.12 5.81
N LYS A 157 2.49 -10.42 4.78
CA LYS A 157 1.80 -10.28 3.50
C LYS A 157 2.13 -11.45 2.58
N VAL A 158 1.16 -11.94 1.83
CA VAL A 158 1.32 -13.07 0.92
C VAL A 158 1.01 -12.64 -0.51
N TYR A 159 1.79 -13.16 -1.43
CA TYR A 159 1.75 -12.89 -2.87
C TYR A 159 1.58 -14.20 -3.65
N TRP A 160 0.99 -14.13 -4.84
CA TRP A 160 0.83 -15.29 -5.71
C TRP A 160 1.74 -15.22 -6.94
N ALA A 161 1.64 -16.22 -7.80
CA ALA A 161 2.58 -16.43 -8.93
C ALA A 161 2.69 -15.27 -9.93
N ASP A 162 1.69 -14.38 -9.98
CA ASP A 162 1.72 -13.17 -10.81
C ASP A 162 2.52 -12.03 -10.18
N GLY A 163 2.96 -12.16 -8.93
CA GLY A 163 3.66 -11.13 -8.15
C GLY A 163 2.72 -10.10 -7.50
N ALA A 164 1.40 -10.32 -7.54
CA ALA A 164 0.41 -9.51 -6.82
C ALA A 164 0.06 -10.11 -5.46
N GLN A 165 -0.55 -9.30 -4.60
CA GLN A 165 -1.10 -9.78 -3.33
C GLN A 165 -2.16 -10.85 -3.56
N LEU A 166 -2.27 -11.75 -2.60
CA LEU A 166 -3.04 -13.00 -2.67
C LEU A 166 -4.51 -12.77 -3.10
N PRO A 167 -5.00 -13.51 -4.14
CA PRO A 167 -6.40 -13.50 -4.52
C PRO A 167 -7.31 -14.05 -3.42
N PRO A 168 -8.59 -13.62 -3.35
CA PRO A 168 -9.52 -14.01 -2.28
C PRO A 168 -9.71 -15.53 -2.13
N GLN A 169 -9.75 -16.28 -3.24
CA GLN A 169 -9.93 -17.73 -3.22
C GLN A 169 -8.76 -18.46 -2.53
N HIS A 170 -7.52 -18.01 -2.75
CA HIS A 170 -6.36 -18.60 -2.09
C HIS A 170 -6.29 -18.20 -0.61
N ALA A 171 -6.68 -16.95 -0.27
CA ALA A 171 -6.78 -16.54 1.13
C ALA A 171 -7.80 -17.39 1.90
N ALA A 172 -8.97 -17.66 1.32
CA ALA A 172 -9.98 -18.52 1.90
C ALA A 172 -9.49 -19.98 2.05
N ALA A 173 -8.76 -20.50 1.06
CA ALA A 173 -8.17 -21.83 1.14
C ALA A 173 -7.15 -21.95 2.27
N ILE A 174 -6.30 -20.94 2.46
CA ILE A 174 -5.33 -20.89 3.58
C ILE A 174 -6.07 -20.82 4.91
N ALA A 175 -7.07 -19.93 5.06
CA ALA A 175 -7.85 -19.81 6.28
C ALA A 175 -8.51 -21.15 6.68
N ALA A 176 -9.10 -21.86 5.72
CA ALA A 176 -9.69 -23.18 5.96
C ALA A 176 -8.65 -24.25 6.40
N ARG A 177 -7.40 -24.16 5.93
CA ARG A 177 -6.34 -25.05 6.41
C ARG A 177 -5.92 -24.70 7.84
N LEU A 178 -5.84 -23.42 8.16
CA LEU A 178 -5.43 -22.93 9.48
C LEU A 178 -6.37 -23.38 10.59
N GLU A 179 -7.66 -23.55 10.33
CA GLU A 179 -8.63 -24.10 11.29
C GLU A 179 -8.30 -25.54 11.74
N GLN A 180 -7.52 -26.28 10.94
CA GLN A 180 -7.18 -27.69 11.17
C GLN A 180 -5.77 -27.88 11.75
N ILE A 181 -4.98 -26.82 11.83
CA ILE A 181 -3.57 -26.87 12.24
C ILE A 181 -3.42 -26.41 13.68
N ASP A 182 -2.95 -27.30 14.56
CA ASP A 182 -2.52 -26.90 15.90
C ASP A 182 -1.25 -26.05 15.83
N ILE A 183 -1.26 -24.90 16.51
CA ILE A 183 -0.19 -23.90 16.41
C ILE A 183 1.18 -24.41 16.90
N PHE A 184 1.22 -25.39 17.82
CA PHE A 184 2.47 -25.92 18.37
C PHE A 184 2.88 -27.25 17.73
N THR A 185 1.96 -28.17 17.54
CA THR A 185 2.23 -29.55 17.12
C THR A 185 1.94 -29.81 15.64
N GLY A 186 1.14 -28.96 14.99
CA GLY A 186 0.74 -29.11 13.58
C GLY A 186 1.74 -28.51 12.58
N VAL A 187 2.82 -27.88 13.03
CA VAL A 187 3.76 -27.13 12.17
C VAL A 187 5.05 -27.92 11.98
N LYS A 188 5.40 -28.19 10.72
CA LYS A 188 6.69 -28.79 10.35
C LYS A 188 7.78 -27.73 10.29
N ARG A 189 8.99 -28.09 10.71
CA ARG A 189 10.14 -27.20 10.69
C ARG A 189 11.41 -27.93 10.30
N MET A 190 12.27 -27.25 9.55
CA MET A 190 13.65 -27.65 9.28
C MET A 190 14.57 -26.50 9.66
N ALA A 191 15.68 -26.76 10.32
CA ALA A 191 16.60 -25.71 10.68
C ALA A 191 17.09 -24.96 9.43
N PHE A 192 17.17 -23.64 9.50
CA PHE A 192 17.50 -22.79 8.35
C PHE A 192 18.80 -23.20 7.67
N ASP A 193 19.87 -23.39 8.45
CA ASP A 193 21.19 -23.76 7.92
C ASP A 193 21.20 -25.16 7.28
N ASP A 194 20.40 -26.09 7.80
CA ASP A 194 20.27 -27.42 7.22
C ASP A 194 19.47 -27.39 5.90
N ALA A 195 18.45 -26.54 5.84
CA ALA A 195 17.70 -26.31 4.60
C ALA A 195 18.56 -25.63 3.51
N VAL A 196 19.45 -24.71 3.88
CA VAL A 196 20.47 -24.11 2.98
C VAL A 196 21.42 -25.20 2.48
N LYS A 197 22.00 -26.03 3.36
CA LYS A 197 22.88 -27.14 2.98
C LYS A 197 22.19 -28.16 2.06
N ALA A 198 20.89 -28.40 2.27
CA ALA A 198 20.08 -29.28 1.43
C ALA A 198 19.68 -28.66 0.08
N GLY A 199 20.02 -27.40 -0.19
CA GLY A 199 19.66 -26.69 -1.43
C GLY A 199 18.18 -26.31 -1.52
N LEU A 200 17.43 -26.36 -0.40
CA LEU A 200 16.02 -25.96 -0.33
C LEU A 200 15.88 -24.45 -0.14
N ILE A 201 16.86 -23.80 0.49
CA ILE A 201 16.89 -22.36 0.67
C ILE A 201 18.07 -21.76 -0.12
N THR A 202 17.78 -20.75 -0.93
CA THR A 202 18.76 -19.94 -1.67
C THR A 202 18.65 -18.48 -1.21
N LEU A 203 19.79 -17.84 -0.95
CA LEU A 203 19.84 -16.42 -0.59
C LEU A 203 19.81 -15.57 -1.85
N LEU A 204 18.99 -14.52 -1.85
CA LEU A 204 18.95 -13.47 -2.87
C LEU A 204 19.70 -12.24 -2.35
N GLY A 205 20.49 -11.60 -3.20
CA GLY A 205 21.30 -10.45 -2.85
C GLY A 205 21.47 -9.48 -4.02
N GLU A 206 22.65 -8.89 -4.15
CA GLU A 206 22.97 -7.82 -5.11
C GLU A 206 22.70 -8.17 -6.58
N GLU A 207 22.72 -9.42 -6.97
CA GLU A 207 22.37 -9.82 -8.34
C GLU A 207 20.91 -9.51 -8.63
N THR A 208 20.01 -9.83 -7.68
CA THR A 208 18.59 -9.50 -7.78
C THR A 208 18.38 -8.00 -7.79
N ASP A 209 19.07 -7.25 -6.89
CA ASP A 209 19.05 -5.79 -6.86
C ASP A 209 19.38 -5.20 -8.24
N LYS A 210 20.45 -5.67 -8.90
CA LYS A 210 20.87 -5.22 -10.23
C LYS A 210 19.84 -5.47 -11.31
N MET A 211 19.21 -6.65 -11.28
CA MET A 211 18.17 -7.02 -12.25
C MET A 211 16.90 -6.17 -12.05
N PHE A 212 16.48 -5.95 -10.80
CA PHE A 212 15.39 -5.04 -10.47
C PHE A 212 15.71 -3.61 -10.92
N MET A 213 16.86 -3.07 -10.53
CA MET A 213 17.29 -1.73 -10.90
C MET A 213 17.44 -1.51 -12.41
N SER A 214 17.80 -2.54 -13.17
CA SER A 214 17.80 -2.46 -14.63
C SER A 214 16.40 -2.18 -15.19
N ASN A 215 15.36 -2.80 -14.64
CA ASN A 215 13.96 -2.53 -15.01
C ASN A 215 13.53 -1.13 -14.55
N VAL A 216 13.87 -0.73 -13.32
CA VAL A 216 13.60 0.61 -12.80
C VAL A 216 14.20 1.69 -13.73
N MET A 217 15.46 1.54 -14.11
CA MET A 217 16.15 2.50 -14.96
C MET A 217 15.65 2.54 -16.41
N ALA A 218 15.05 1.44 -16.90
CA ALA A 218 14.42 1.39 -18.22
C ALA A 218 13.14 2.26 -18.31
N MET A 219 12.54 2.60 -17.16
CA MET A 219 11.36 3.47 -17.09
C MET A 219 11.66 4.95 -17.39
N VAL A 220 12.92 5.37 -17.35
CA VAL A 220 13.35 6.76 -17.63
C VAL A 220 12.95 7.17 -19.06
N ASN A 221 12.33 8.35 -19.20
CA ASN A 221 11.87 8.89 -20.48
C ASN A 221 12.69 10.12 -20.93
N ASP A 222 13.21 10.92 -20.00
CA ASP A 222 13.88 12.20 -20.34
C ASP A 222 15.14 12.45 -19.48
N ARG A 223 16.27 11.93 -19.92
CA ARG A 223 17.58 12.24 -19.32
C ARG A 223 18.10 13.63 -19.68
N THR A 224 17.60 14.21 -20.78
CA THR A 224 18.10 15.50 -21.28
C THR A 224 17.74 16.64 -20.32
N SER A 225 16.49 16.70 -19.88
CA SER A 225 16.06 17.72 -18.92
C SER A 225 16.77 17.59 -17.58
N VAL A 226 17.02 16.35 -17.11
CA VAL A 226 17.81 16.13 -15.89
C VAL A 226 19.24 16.66 -16.05
N ALA A 227 19.89 16.38 -17.19
CA ALA A 227 21.24 16.85 -17.46
C ALA A 227 21.33 18.39 -17.54
N GLN A 228 20.30 19.06 -18.07
CA GLN A 228 20.25 20.53 -18.15
C GLN A 228 20.29 21.21 -16.77
N VAL A 229 19.68 20.62 -15.77
CA VAL A 229 19.57 21.20 -14.42
C VAL A 229 20.50 20.54 -13.41
N ALA A 230 21.29 19.55 -13.80
CA ALA A 230 22.05 18.69 -12.90
C ALA A 230 22.96 19.45 -11.90
N ASP A 231 23.49 20.62 -12.27
CA ASP A 231 24.41 21.40 -11.42
C ASP A 231 23.66 22.23 -10.36
N SER A 232 22.40 22.60 -10.61
CA SER A 232 21.59 23.46 -9.72
C SER A 232 20.46 22.72 -9.00
N PHE A 233 19.92 21.66 -9.61
CA PHE A 233 18.79 20.91 -9.09
C PHE A 233 19.17 20.07 -7.87
N LYS A 234 18.49 20.30 -6.74
CA LYS A 234 18.81 19.72 -5.44
C LYS A 234 17.61 18.95 -4.89
N VAL A 235 17.85 17.72 -4.51
CA VAL A 235 16.83 16.80 -3.97
C VAL A 235 17.22 16.37 -2.57
N VAL A 236 16.28 16.41 -1.63
CA VAL A 236 16.41 15.77 -0.32
C VAL A 236 15.61 14.48 -0.30
N TYR A 237 16.18 13.43 0.28
CA TYR A 237 15.54 12.12 0.39
C TYR A 237 15.60 11.59 1.83
N THR A 238 14.50 10.97 2.27
CA THR A 238 14.43 10.19 3.50
C THR A 238 13.70 8.86 3.29
N PRO A 239 14.27 7.73 3.74
CA PRO A 239 13.61 6.42 3.76
C PRO A 239 12.82 6.16 5.06
N PHE A 240 12.72 7.11 5.99
CA PHE A 240 12.14 6.90 7.33
C PHE A 240 12.66 5.61 8.00
N HIS A 241 13.98 5.39 8.00
CA HIS A 241 14.66 4.19 8.50
C HIS A 241 14.41 2.89 7.70
N GLY A 242 13.72 2.96 6.55
CA GLY A 242 13.20 1.81 5.80
C GLY A 242 14.05 1.33 4.63
N CYS A 243 13.48 0.40 3.88
CA CYS A 243 14.13 -0.36 2.80
C CYS A 243 14.58 0.47 1.60
N GLY A 244 14.01 1.67 1.41
CA GLY A 244 14.39 2.56 0.30
C GLY A 244 15.80 3.14 0.40
N TRP A 245 16.48 3.00 1.53
CA TRP A 245 17.77 3.62 1.85
C TRP A 245 18.87 3.38 0.82
N LYS A 246 18.88 2.21 0.15
CA LYS A 246 19.90 1.81 -0.83
C LYS A 246 19.44 2.12 -2.27
N LEU A 247 18.30 1.56 -2.68
CA LEU A 247 17.90 1.52 -4.08
C LEU A 247 17.35 2.87 -4.57
N VAL A 248 16.68 3.65 -3.74
CA VAL A 248 16.19 4.98 -4.15
C VAL A 248 17.34 5.94 -4.44
N PRO A 249 18.33 6.14 -3.54
CA PRO A 249 19.49 6.95 -3.87
C PRO A 249 20.29 6.45 -5.08
N GLU A 250 20.38 5.13 -5.28
CA GLU A 250 21.03 4.53 -6.45
C GLU A 250 20.28 4.90 -7.73
N ALA A 251 18.95 4.78 -7.75
CA ALA A 251 18.10 5.16 -8.87
C ALA A 251 18.25 6.64 -9.23
N LEU A 252 18.21 7.54 -8.23
CA LEU A 252 18.31 8.98 -8.45
C LEU A 252 19.70 9.39 -8.96
N ARG A 253 20.78 8.79 -8.44
CA ARG A 253 22.13 9.01 -8.99
C ARG A 253 22.27 8.45 -10.40
N GLY A 254 21.70 7.26 -10.66
CA GLY A 254 21.64 6.65 -11.99
C GLY A 254 20.84 7.48 -13.00
N LEU A 255 19.86 8.25 -12.56
CA LEU A 255 19.12 9.21 -13.38
C LEU A 255 20.01 10.40 -13.79
N GLY A 256 20.99 10.77 -12.97
CA GLY A 256 21.90 11.90 -13.20
C GLY A 256 21.77 13.02 -12.16
N VAL A 257 21.07 12.80 -11.05
CA VAL A 257 20.97 13.77 -9.95
C VAL A 257 22.34 13.89 -9.26
N LYS A 258 22.98 15.04 -9.38
CA LYS A 258 24.29 15.31 -8.75
C LYS A 258 24.17 15.76 -7.29
N ASN A 259 23.15 16.56 -6.98
CA ASN A 259 22.96 17.17 -5.67
C ASN A 259 21.84 16.44 -4.91
N LEU A 260 22.08 15.19 -4.57
CA LEU A 260 21.19 14.36 -3.73
C LEU A 260 21.68 14.40 -2.28
N TYR A 261 20.84 14.88 -1.37
CA TYR A 261 21.08 14.97 0.06
C TYR A 261 20.15 14.01 0.79
N CYS A 262 20.72 13.02 1.48
CA CYS A 262 19.95 12.08 2.28
C CYS A 262 19.95 12.52 3.75
N VAL A 263 18.82 12.32 4.44
CA VAL A 263 18.70 12.60 5.88
C VAL A 263 19.46 11.53 6.65
N GLU A 264 20.71 11.81 7.05
CA GLU A 264 21.65 10.82 7.63
C GLU A 264 21.03 10.05 8.80
N GLN A 265 20.31 10.74 9.71
CA GLN A 265 19.70 10.12 10.87
C GLN A 265 18.63 9.08 10.48
N GLN A 266 17.95 9.29 9.35
CA GLN A 266 16.88 8.41 8.85
C GLN A 266 17.38 7.39 7.83
N MET A 267 18.63 7.50 7.37
CA MET A 267 19.31 6.46 6.57
C MET A 267 19.77 5.28 7.41
N VAL A 268 19.76 5.41 8.73
CA VAL A 268 20.06 4.31 9.67
C VAL A 268 18.84 3.38 9.72
N LEU A 269 19.05 2.10 9.40
CA LEU A 269 18.01 1.07 9.44
C LEU A 269 17.65 0.76 10.90
N ASP A 270 16.44 1.13 11.32
CA ASP A 270 16.00 0.93 12.70
C ASP A 270 14.47 0.74 12.77
N GLY A 271 14.04 -0.48 13.08
CA GLY A 271 12.63 -0.84 13.22
C GLY A 271 11.92 -0.20 14.41
N THR A 272 12.63 0.56 15.26
CA THR A 272 12.02 1.36 16.34
C THR A 272 11.64 2.77 15.89
N PHE A 273 12.03 3.17 14.67
CA PHE A 273 11.71 4.48 14.07
C PHE A 273 11.99 5.67 15.00
N PRO A 274 13.20 5.84 15.53
CA PRO A 274 13.48 6.75 16.67
C PRO A 274 13.23 8.23 16.33
N THR A 275 13.19 8.61 15.06
CA THR A 275 12.99 10.00 14.62
C THR A 275 11.58 10.29 14.09
N VAL A 276 10.70 9.29 13.98
CA VAL A 276 9.34 9.47 13.46
C VAL A 276 8.34 8.65 14.29
N ALA A 277 7.28 9.28 14.77
CA ALA A 277 6.22 8.58 15.50
C ALA A 277 5.42 7.62 14.58
N SER A 278 5.25 8.01 13.32
CA SER A 278 4.61 7.21 12.27
C SER A 278 5.41 7.38 10.98
N PRO A 279 6.07 6.31 10.47
CA PRO A 279 6.88 6.36 9.25
C PRO A 279 6.00 6.31 7.99
N ASN A 280 4.99 7.17 7.93
CA ASN A 280 4.03 7.25 6.84
C ASN A 280 4.24 8.56 6.06
N PRO A 281 4.56 8.52 4.76
CA PRO A 281 4.74 9.71 3.94
C PRO A 281 3.46 10.55 3.75
N GLU A 282 2.29 10.07 4.19
CA GLU A 282 1.07 10.87 4.30
C GLU A 282 1.12 11.89 5.45
N ASN A 283 2.00 11.69 6.44
CA ASN A 283 2.11 12.49 7.64
C ASN A 283 3.23 13.54 7.49
N PRO A 284 2.91 14.82 7.25
CA PRO A 284 3.90 15.87 7.01
C PRO A 284 4.89 16.07 8.17
N GLU A 285 4.45 15.80 9.41
CA GLU A 285 5.28 15.91 10.61
C GLU A 285 6.50 14.99 10.61
N GLY A 286 6.46 13.87 9.88
CA GLY A 286 7.61 12.97 9.73
C GLY A 286 8.78 13.57 8.93
N PHE A 287 8.51 14.60 8.14
CA PHE A 287 9.49 15.24 7.27
C PHE A 287 10.33 16.33 7.92
N TYR A 288 10.18 16.62 9.21
CA TYR A 288 10.84 17.75 9.86
C TYR A 288 12.36 17.80 9.66
N LEU A 289 13.07 16.66 9.78
CA LEU A 289 14.52 16.58 9.52
C LEU A 289 14.86 16.82 8.05
N ALA A 290 14.00 16.33 7.16
CA ALA A 290 14.18 16.53 5.72
C ALA A 290 13.93 17.99 5.32
N ILE A 291 12.95 18.67 5.94
CA ILE A 291 12.68 20.10 5.75
C ILE A 291 13.87 20.94 6.25
N ASP A 292 14.36 20.65 7.47
CA ASP A 292 15.54 21.35 8.01
C ASP A 292 16.76 21.20 7.10
N LEU A 293 17.01 20.01 6.57
CA LEU A 293 18.10 19.78 5.62
C LEU A 293 17.85 20.51 4.30
N ALA A 294 16.62 20.45 3.78
CA ALA A 294 16.25 21.08 2.52
C ALA A 294 16.38 22.61 2.57
N ASP A 295 16.05 23.22 3.71
CA ASP A 295 16.25 24.67 3.91
C ASP A 295 17.74 25.05 3.98
N LYS A 296 18.57 24.22 4.62
CA LYS A 296 20.03 24.45 4.70
C LYS A 296 20.71 24.38 3.34
N VAL A 297 20.32 23.43 2.48
CA VAL A 297 20.96 23.22 1.19
C VAL A 297 20.26 23.98 0.05
N GLY A 298 19.10 24.55 0.30
CA GLY A 298 18.26 25.21 -0.71
C GLY A 298 17.69 24.18 -1.70
N ALA A 299 17.08 23.11 -1.22
CA ALA A 299 16.56 22.05 -2.07
C ALA A 299 15.26 22.47 -2.80
N ASP A 300 15.07 21.92 -4.01
CA ASP A 300 13.91 22.15 -4.86
C ASP A 300 12.68 21.37 -4.36
N PHE A 301 12.88 20.11 -3.91
CA PHE A 301 11.82 19.30 -3.32
C PHE A 301 12.39 18.18 -2.44
N ILE A 302 11.50 17.52 -1.69
CA ILE A 302 11.82 16.44 -0.78
C ILE A 302 11.03 15.20 -1.19
N LEU A 303 11.68 14.02 -1.14
CA LEU A 303 11.08 12.69 -1.27
C LEU A 303 11.15 11.95 0.06
N GLY A 304 10.08 11.23 0.43
CA GLY A 304 10.08 10.33 1.57
C GLY A 304 9.37 9.02 1.23
N THR A 305 10.01 7.87 1.53
CA THR A 305 9.41 6.53 1.34
C THR A 305 9.10 5.88 2.68
N ASP A 306 8.02 5.09 2.73
CA ASP A 306 7.67 4.31 3.91
C ASP A 306 8.63 3.12 4.14
N PRO A 307 8.55 2.43 5.29
CA PRO A 307 9.54 1.41 5.67
C PRO A 307 9.73 0.27 4.69
N ASP A 308 8.68 -0.21 4.02
CA ASP A 308 8.77 -1.26 2.99
C ASP A 308 8.86 -0.70 1.57
N SER A 309 9.01 0.63 1.43
CA SER A 309 9.27 1.36 0.18
C SER A 309 8.28 1.03 -0.94
N ASP A 310 7.01 0.87 -0.56
CA ASP A 310 5.91 0.73 -1.50
C ASP A 310 5.13 2.04 -1.71
N ARG A 311 5.35 3.07 -0.85
CA ARG A 311 4.77 4.41 -0.95
C ARG A 311 5.83 5.49 -0.98
N VAL A 312 5.55 6.58 -1.70
CA VAL A 312 6.39 7.77 -1.74
C VAL A 312 5.54 9.03 -1.62
N GLY A 313 5.92 9.89 -0.67
CA GLY A 313 5.38 11.23 -0.52
C GLY A 313 6.40 12.29 -0.90
N ILE A 314 5.92 13.45 -1.30
CA ILE A 314 6.77 14.60 -1.65
C ILE A 314 6.36 15.85 -0.92
N MET A 315 7.34 16.70 -0.65
CA MET A 315 7.11 18.06 -0.22
C MET A 315 7.76 19.03 -1.20
N VAL A 316 7.07 20.10 -1.50
CA VAL A 316 7.48 21.13 -2.47
C VAL A 316 7.41 22.51 -1.84
N ARG A 317 8.13 23.48 -2.37
CA ARG A 317 8.00 24.86 -1.91
C ARG A 317 6.71 25.46 -2.42
N GLY A 318 5.87 25.90 -1.50
CA GLY A 318 4.64 26.65 -1.78
C GLY A 318 4.91 28.10 -2.20
N ALA A 319 3.83 28.86 -2.40
CA ALA A 319 3.91 30.27 -2.81
C ALA A 319 4.64 31.19 -1.81
N ASP A 320 4.63 30.83 -0.53
CA ASP A 320 5.34 31.55 0.56
C ASP A 320 6.80 31.07 0.75
N GLY A 321 7.28 30.15 -0.08
CA GLY A 321 8.62 29.57 -0.02
C GLY A 321 8.79 28.47 1.04
N LYS A 322 7.76 28.16 1.84
CA LYS A 322 7.80 27.06 2.81
C LYS A 322 7.47 25.73 2.14
N PHE A 323 7.99 24.64 2.70
CA PHE A 323 7.63 23.31 2.24
C PHE A 323 6.20 22.94 2.64
N ILE A 324 5.44 22.48 1.67
CA ILE A 324 4.08 21.93 1.84
C ILE A 324 4.03 20.51 1.32
N ALA A 325 3.24 19.66 1.96
CA ALA A 325 2.99 18.31 1.48
C ALA A 325 2.11 18.34 0.23
N VAL A 326 2.48 17.54 -0.77
CA VAL A 326 1.65 17.28 -1.94
C VAL A 326 0.94 15.95 -1.71
N THR A 327 -0.39 15.94 -1.79
CA THR A 327 -1.17 14.72 -1.53
C THR A 327 -0.90 13.63 -2.57
N GLY A 328 -1.20 12.38 -2.24
CA GLY A 328 -1.08 11.27 -3.20
C GLY A 328 -1.91 11.51 -4.47
N ASN A 329 -3.10 12.09 -4.34
CA ASN A 329 -3.92 12.50 -5.49
C ASN A 329 -3.20 13.55 -6.36
N GLN A 330 -2.66 14.59 -5.76
CA GLN A 330 -1.95 15.66 -6.47
C GLN A 330 -0.67 15.14 -7.14
N THR A 331 0.13 14.35 -6.42
CA THR A 331 1.34 13.72 -6.97
C THR A 331 1.00 12.79 -8.13
N GLY A 332 -0.07 11.98 -7.98
CA GLY A 332 -0.52 11.07 -9.03
C GLY A 332 -0.97 11.79 -10.29
N VAL A 333 -1.69 12.90 -10.16
CA VAL A 333 -2.12 13.72 -11.31
C VAL A 333 -0.93 14.38 -12.00
N LEU A 334 0.01 14.94 -11.24
CA LEU A 334 1.26 15.52 -11.77
C LEU A 334 2.05 14.47 -12.56
N LEU A 335 2.26 13.31 -11.94
CA LEU A 335 3.02 12.23 -12.55
C LEU A 335 2.34 11.67 -13.80
N LEU A 336 1.01 11.52 -13.79
CA LEU A 336 0.24 11.02 -14.94
C LEU A 336 0.32 11.97 -16.14
N ASP A 337 0.08 13.29 -15.94
CA ASP A 337 0.17 14.28 -17.03
C ASP A 337 1.60 14.35 -17.61
N TYR A 338 2.61 14.36 -16.74
CA TYR A 338 4.02 14.31 -17.14
C TYR A 338 4.33 13.05 -17.93
N LEU A 339 3.97 11.87 -17.42
CA LEU A 339 4.31 10.57 -17.99
C LEU A 339 3.70 10.40 -19.39
N ILE A 340 2.43 10.76 -19.57
CA ILE A 340 1.78 10.74 -20.89
C ILE A 340 2.58 11.58 -21.90
N GLY A 341 2.94 12.80 -21.51
CA GLY A 341 3.73 13.69 -22.36
C GLY A 341 5.13 13.16 -22.64
N ALA A 342 5.82 12.65 -21.62
CA ALA A 342 7.18 12.13 -21.70
C ALA A 342 7.25 10.86 -22.57
N MET A 343 6.34 9.90 -22.38
CA MET A 343 6.27 8.69 -23.21
C MET A 343 6.01 9.01 -24.69
N ARG A 344 5.16 9.99 -24.97
CA ARG A 344 4.95 10.45 -26.36
C ARG A 344 6.19 11.05 -26.98
N ARG A 345 6.88 11.94 -26.25
CA ARG A 345 8.16 12.53 -26.75
C ARG A 345 9.23 11.47 -26.96
N ALA A 346 9.28 10.46 -26.11
CA ALA A 346 10.22 9.34 -26.20
C ALA A 346 9.82 8.26 -27.23
N GLY A 347 8.64 8.35 -27.85
CA GLY A 347 8.12 7.31 -28.76
C GLY A 347 7.79 5.98 -28.05
N LYS A 348 7.52 6.01 -26.73
CA LYS A 348 7.24 4.85 -25.88
C LYS A 348 5.75 4.66 -25.57
N MET A 349 4.87 5.58 -26.03
CA MET A 349 3.44 5.46 -25.77
C MET A 349 2.85 4.24 -26.48
N PRO A 350 2.20 3.31 -25.77
CA PRO A 350 1.55 2.16 -26.40
C PRO A 350 0.35 2.60 -27.25
N GLU A 351 -0.09 1.74 -28.17
CA GLU A 351 -1.19 2.02 -29.09
C GLU A 351 -2.52 2.19 -28.34
N HIS A 352 -2.77 1.35 -27.34
CA HIS A 352 -3.96 1.40 -26.48
C HIS A 352 -3.55 1.60 -25.02
N PRO A 353 -3.29 2.86 -24.59
CA PRO A 353 -2.84 3.14 -23.25
C PRO A 353 -4.00 3.13 -22.25
N TYR A 354 -3.80 2.45 -21.13
CA TYR A 354 -4.71 2.42 -19.99
C TYR A 354 -4.09 3.06 -18.77
N PHE A 355 -4.93 3.66 -17.96
CA PHE A 355 -4.64 4.17 -16.63
C PHE A 355 -5.63 3.58 -15.62
N LEU A 356 -5.13 3.07 -14.48
CA LEU A 356 -5.98 2.51 -13.43
C LEU A 356 -5.95 3.37 -12.17
N LYS A 357 -7.12 3.59 -11.58
CA LYS A 357 -7.26 4.26 -10.29
C LYS A 357 -8.32 3.57 -9.43
N THR A 358 -8.34 3.87 -8.13
CA THR A 358 -9.44 3.39 -7.29
C THR A 358 -10.68 4.27 -7.43
N ILE A 359 -11.83 3.73 -7.04
CA ILE A 359 -13.11 4.47 -6.98
C ILE A 359 -13.06 5.68 -6.04
N VAL A 360 -12.07 5.76 -5.13
CA VAL A 360 -11.88 6.85 -4.17
C VAL A 360 -10.73 7.79 -4.54
N THR A 361 -10.00 7.50 -5.60
CA THR A 361 -8.95 8.37 -6.15
C THR A 361 -9.57 9.50 -6.97
N THR A 362 -8.94 10.67 -7.01
CA THR A 362 -9.45 11.89 -7.64
C THR A 362 -9.97 11.72 -9.06
N GLU A 363 -11.11 12.35 -9.37
CA GLU A 363 -11.64 12.40 -10.74
C GLU A 363 -10.81 13.34 -11.66
N MET A 364 -9.93 14.17 -11.11
CA MET A 364 -8.97 14.93 -11.91
C MET A 364 -8.05 14.00 -12.71
N ALA A 365 -7.64 12.87 -12.13
CA ALA A 365 -6.82 11.88 -12.82
C ALA A 365 -7.53 11.27 -14.04
N ARG A 366 -8.83 10.95 -13.92
CA ARG A 366 -9.66 10.53 -15.07
C ARG A 366 -9.67 11.62 -16.13
N LYS A 367 -9.91 12.87 -15.71
CA LYS A 367 -9.95 14.00 -16.65
C LYS A 367 -8.62 14.18 -17.38
N VAL A 368 -7.49 14.02 -16.70
CA VAL A 368 -6.15 14.07 -17.32
C VAL A 368 -5.99 12.93 -18.32
N ALA A 369 -6.27 11.69 -17.94
CA ALA A 369 -6.12 10.51 -18.79
C ALA A 369 -6.96 10.66 -20.08
N GLU A 370 -8.26 10.84 -19.93
CA GLU A 370 -9.21 10.87 -21.06
C GLU A 370 -8.98 12.08 -21.99
N SER A 371 -8.65 13.25 -21.43
CA SER A 371 -8.29 14.44 -22.25
C SER A 371 -7.01 14.23 -23.07
N ASN A 372 -6.21 13.24 -22.71
CA ASN A 372 -5.00 12.86 -23.42
C ASN A 372 -5.10 11.50 -24.13
N GLY A 373 -6.30 10.98 -24.39
CA GLY A 373 -6.50 9.74 -25.16
C GLY A 373 -6.00 8.47 -24.44
N VAL A 374 -5.98 8.49 -23.11
CA VAL A 374 -5.66 7.32 -22.26
C VAL A 374 -6.96 6.83 -21.62
N THR A 375 -7.28 5.56 -21.78
CA THR A 375 -8.48 4.96 -21.19
C THR A 375 -8.33 4.83 -19.68
N CYS A 376 -9.26 5.41 -18.90
CA CYS A 376 -9.26 5.34 -17.45
C CYS A 376 -10.23 4.26 -16.96
N CYS A 377 -9.74 3.32 -16.14
CA CYS A 377 -10.56 2.31 -15.47
C CYS A 377 -10.50 2.48 -13.95
N ASP A 378 -11.66 2.33 -13.31
CA ASP A 378 -11.77 2.27 -11.85
C ASP A 378 -11.60 0.84 -11.35
N THR A 379 -11.01 0.69 -10.17
CA THR A 379 -10.96 -0.56 -9.41
C THR A 379 -11.40 -0.31 -7.96
N PHE A 380 -11.64 -1.36 -7.20
CA PHE A 380 -11.72 -1.23 -5.75
C PHE A 380 -10.39 -0.82 -5.16
N THR A 381 -10.41 -0.30 -3.92
CA THR A 381 -9.22 0.05 -3.16
C THR A 381 -8.38 -1.19 -2.88
N GLY A 382 -7.10 -1.12 -3.15
CA GLY A 382 -6.12 -2.19 -2.99
C GLY A 382 -5.46 -2.59 -4.31
N PHE A 383 -4.14 -2.58 -4.34
CA PHE A 383 -3.35 -2.83 -5.56
C PHE A 383 -3.59 -4.20 -6.19
N LYS A 384 -4.04 -5.20 -5.42
CA LYS A 384 -4.46 -6.50 -5.97
C LYS A 384 -5.51 -6.37 -7.07
N PHE A 385 -6.49 -5.47 -6.91
CA PHE A 385 -7.53 -5.25 -7.92
C PHE A 385 -6.98 -4.53 -9.16
N MET A 386 -6.02 -3.62 -8.98
CA MET A 386 -5.33 -2.99 -10.10
C MET A 386 -4.45 -4.00 -10.85
N ALA A 387 -3.74 -4.85 -10.12
CA ALA A 387 -2.93 -5.93 -10.71
C ALA A 387 -3.80 -6.93 -11.48
N GLU A 388 -4.94 -7.33 -10.91
CA GLU A 388 -5.92 -8.21 -11.57
C GLU A 388 -6.45 -7.58 -12.86
N LYS A 389 -6.87 -6.30 -12.83
CA LYS A 389 -7.35 -5.58 -14.02
C LYS A 389 -6.23 -5.43 -15.07
N LYS A 390 -4.99 -5.11 -14.63
CA LYS A 390 -3.82 -5.04 -15.51
C LYS A 390 -3.56 -6.39 -16.19
N ASN A 391 -3.52 -7.47 -15.43
CA ASN A 391 -3.32 -8.82 -15.96
C ASN A 391 -4.42 -9.20 -16.95
N ALA A 392 -5.67 -8.87 -16.67
CA ALA A 392 -6.80 -9.15 -17.56
C ALA A 392 -6.69 -8.40 -18.90
N LEU A 393 -6.37 -7.09 -18.87
CA LEU A 393 -6.19 -6.28 -20.08
C LEU A 393 -5.03 -6.79 -20.95
N GLU A 394 -3.91 -7.14 -20.33
CA GLU A 394 -2.73 -7.68 -21.03
C GLU A 394 -3.02 -9.07 -21.63
N ALA A 395 -3.68 -9.96 -20.88
CA ALA A 395 -4.04 -11.29 -21.36
C ALA A 395 -5.06 -11.27 -22.52
N ALA A 396 -5.98 -10.30 -22.50
CA ALA A 396 -6.95 -10.10 -23.58
C ALA A 396 -6.35 -9.40 -24.82
N GLY A 397 -5.13 -8.84 -24.71
CA GLY A 397 -4.52 -8.03 -25.76
C GLY A 397 -5.27 -6.69 -26.01
N GLU A 398 -6.02 -6.21 -25.02
CA GLU A 398 -6.82 -4.98 -25.14
C GLU A 398 -5.96 -3.71 -25.04
N GLY A 399 -4.80 -3.77 -24.36
CA GLY A 399 -3.89 -2.64 -24.25
C GLY A 399 -2.91 -2.74 -23.08
N HIS A 400 -2.17 -1.65 -22.84
CA HIS A 400 -1.13 -1.59 -21.82
C HIS A 400 -1.43 -0.53 -20.76
N VAL A 401 -1.28 -0.92 -19.49
CA VAL A 401 -1.43 -0.01 -18.36
C VAL A 401 -0.13 0.76 -18.15
N ILE A 402 -0.15 2.06 -18.46
CA ILE A 402 1.03 2.92 -18.32
C ILE A 402 1.31 3.34 -16.88
N MET A 403 0.25 3.44 -16.06
CA MET A 403 0.33 3.80 -14.66
C MET A 403 -0.94 3.34 -13.92
N SER A 404 -0.76 2.94 -12.66
CA SER A 404 -1.83 2.76 -11.68
C SER A 404 -1.46 3.49 -10.40
N TYR A 405 -2.42 4.13 -9.71
CA TYR A 405 -2.13 4.68 -8.39
C TYR A 405 -3.35 4.77 -7.46
N GLU A 406 -3.06 4.81 -6.17
CA GLU A 406 -4.00 5.09 -5.10
C GLU A 406 -3.72 6.46 -4.46
N GLU A 407 -4.77 7.11 -3.96
CA GLU A 407 -4.69 8.37 -3.21
C GLU A 407 -3.76 8.28 -1.98
N SER A 408 -3.53 7.06 -1.49
CA SER A 408 -2.66 6.76 -0.34
C SER A 408 -1.17 6.61 -0.71
N TYR A 409 -0.69 7.40 -1.68
CA TYR A 409 0.73 7.53 -2.05
C TYR A 409 1.39 6.29 -2.66
N GLY A 410 0.59 5.33 -3.14
CA GLY A 410 1.06 4.14 -3.84
C GLY A 410 0.93 4.26 -5.35
N TYR A 411 1.99 3.95 -6.08
CA TYR A 411 2.07 4.03 -7.54
C TYR A 411 2.65 2.73 -8.10
N MET A 412 2.09 2.20 -9.18
CA MET A 412 2.62 1.06 -9.93
C MET A 412 2.89 1.50 -11.36
N LEU A 413 4.13 1.31 -11.78
CA LEU A 413 4.66 1.70 -13.09
C LEU A 413 5.46 0.52 -13.67
N GLY A 414 5.40 0.37 -14.99
CA GLY A 414 6.07 -0.74 -15.67
C GLY A 414 5.36 -2.10 -15.55
N ASP A 415 5.98 -3.13 -16.12
CA ASP A 415 5.38 -4.47 -16.26
C ASP A 415 6.07 -5.55 -15.41
N TYR A 416 7.14 -5.18 -14.73
CA TYR A 416 7.97 -6.10 -13.96
C TYR A 416 7.49 -6.32 -12.52
N VAL A 417 6.55 -5.50 -12.04
CA VAL A 417 5.90 -5.60 -10.72
C VAL A 417 4.38 -5.67 -10.83
N ARG A 418 3.73 -6.13 -9.76
CA ARG A 418 2.26 -6.18 -9.60
C ARG A 418 1.81 -5.62 -8.25
N ASP A 419 2.65 -4.81 -7.64
CA ASP A 419 2.31 -4.02 -6.44
C ASP A 419 2.92 -2.61 -6.59
N LYS A 420 2.68 -1.75 -5.61
CA LYS A 420 3.22 -0.40 -5.50
C LYS A 420 4.75 -0.43 -5.52
N ASP A 421 5.34 0.50 -6.23
CA ASP A 421 6.80 0.63 -6.36
C ASP A 421 7.24 2.07 -6.09
N ALA A 422 7.69 2.33 -4.86
CA ALA A 422 8.21 3.65 -4.51
C ALA A 422 9.61 3.92 -5.08
N VAL A 423 10.37 2.90 -5.47
CA VAL A 423 11.69 3.10 -6.10
C VAL A 423 11.50 3.73 -7.48
N THR A 424 10.67 3.10 -8.34
CA THR A 424 10.36 3.65 -9.67
C THR A 424 9.55 4.94 -9.60
N ALA A 425 8.61 5.04 -8.66
CA ALA A 425 7.87 6.28 -8.48
C ALA A 425 8.79 7.44 -8.07
N SER A 426 9.74 7.22 -7.14
CA SER A 426 10.74 8.23 -6.76
C SER A 426 11.60 8.65 -7.96
N LEU A 427 12.04 7.70 -8.78
CA LEU A 427 12.79 7.96 -10.01
C LEU A 427 12.01 8.87 -10.97
N LEU A 428 10.76 8.51 -11.30
CA LEU A 428 9.96 9.23 -12.27
C LEU A 428 9.42 10.57 -11.74
N ILE A 429 9.15 10.68 -10.45
CA ILE A 429 8.81 11.96 -9.80
C ILE A 429 10.02 12.90 -9.87
N THR A 430 11.22 12.39 -9.68
CA THR A 430 12.45 13.20 -9.79
C THR A 430 12.72 13.62 -11.23
N GLU A 431 12.52 12.74 -12.20
CA GLU A 431 12.59 13.06 -13.63
C GLU A 431 11.59 14.17 -13.99
N MET A 432 10.34 14.04 -13.55
CA MET A 432 9.28 15.04 -13.70
C MET A 432 9.69 16.39 -13.09
N ALA A 433 10.18 16.39 -11.85
CA ALA A 433 10.62 17.62 -11.18
C ALA A 433 11.75 18.32 -11.92
N ALA A 434 12.75 17.57 -12.40
CA ALA A 434 13.84 18.10 -13.22
C ALA A 434 13.34 18.66 -14.56
N TRP A 435 12.35 18.00 -15.19
CA TRP A 435 11.75 18.48 -16.44
C TRP A 435 11.03 19.82 -16.26
N TYR A 436 10.30 19.99 -15.15
CA TYR A 436 9.69 21.29 -14.82
C TYR A 436 10.74 22.34 -14.45
N ALA A 437 11.76 21.97 -13.66
CA ALA A 437 12.87 22.85 -13.31
C ALA A 437 13.64 23.37 -14.54
N ALA A 438 13.86 22.53 -15.56
CA ALA A 438 14.46 22.92 -16.84
C ALA A 438 13.62 23.97 -17.60
N LYS A 439 12.36 24.14 -17.25
CA LYS A 439 11.44 25.15 -17.78
C LYS A 439 11.25 26.34 -16.85
N GLY A 440 12.01 26.41 -15.76
CA GLY A 440 11.89 27.45 -14.75
C GLY A 440 10.63 27.35 -13.89
N MET A 441 10.05 26.16 -13.76
CA MET A 441 8.84 25.88 -12.97
C MET A 441 9.15 24.96 -11.79
N THR A 442 8.53 25.22 -10.66
CA THR A 442 8.47 24.29 -9.53
C THR A 442 7.36 23.25 -9.74
N LEU A 443 7.35 22.17 -8.95
CA LEU A 443 6.21 21.23 -8.93
C LEU A 443 4.92 21.90 -8.42
N TYR A 444 5.04 22.91 -7.55
CA TYR A 444 3.90 23.72 -7.12
C TYR A 444 3.28 24.49 -8.29
N ASP A 445 4.12 25.17 -9.10
CA ASP A 445 3.66 25.89 -10.29
C ASP A 445 3.01 24.94 -11.30
N ALA A 446 3.60 23.77 -11.48
CA ALA A 446 3.07 22.72 -12.34
C ALA A 446 1.67 22.28 -11.88
N LEU A 447 1.47 22.05 -10.57
CA LEU A 447 0.17 21.68 -10.01
C LEU A 447 -0.86 22.80 -10.23
N GLN A 448 -0.50 24.07 -10.02
CA GLN A 448 -1.38 25.20 -10.30
C GLN A 448 -1.75 25.30 -11.79
N ALA A 449 -0.81 25.00 -12.68
CA ALA A 449 -1.08 24.95 -14.12
C ALA A 449 -2.05 23.81 -14.49
N LEU A 450 -1.94 22.64 -13.85
CA LEU A 450 -2.88 21.53 -14.07
C LEU A 450 -4.29 21.86 -13.57
N TYR A 451 -4.44 22.52 -12.41
CA TYR A 451 -5.73 22.99 -11.94
C TYR A 451 -6.38 23.96 -12.92
N LYS A 452 -5.63 24.92 -13.47
CA LYS A 452 -6.11 25.83 -14.50
C LYS A 452 -6.53 25.10 -15.81
N LYS A 453 -5.81 24.04 -16.18
CA LYS A 453 -6.03 23.28 -17.40
C LYS A 453 -7.22 22.31 -17.31
N TYR A 454 -7.34 21.59 -16.17
CA TYR A 454 -8.28 20.47 -16.04
C TYR A 454 -9.46 20.74 -15.09
N GLY A 455 -9.34 21.76 -14.23
CA GLY A 455 -10.34 22.15 -13.23
C GLY A 455 -9.80 22.03 -11.80
N TRP A 456 -10.44 22.74 -10.88
CA TRP A 456 -10.07 22.83 -9.47
C TRP A 456 -10.72 21.69 -8.68
N TYR A 457 -10.12 20.50 -8.76
CA TYR A 457 -10.54 19.34 -7.99
C TYR A 457 -9.97 19.38 -6.57
N GLY A 458 -10.71 18.80 -5.62
CA GLY A 458 -10.29 18.70 -4.24
C GLY A 458 -10.85 17.46 -3.57
N GLU A 459 -10.07 16.88 -2.67
CA GLU A 459 -10.40 15.65 -1.99
C GLU A 459 -10.15 15.78 -0.48
N LYS A 460 -11.03 15.13 0.31
CA LYS A 460 -10.87 14.99 1.75
C LYS A 460 -11.35 13.63 2.21
N THR A 461 -10.54 12.97 3.02
CA THR A 461 -10.94 11.72 3.67
C THR A 461 -11.17 11.96 5.16
N HIS A 462 -12.32 11.52 5.66
CA HIS A 462 -12.65 11.50 7.08
C HIS A 462 -12.65 10.07 7.61
N ASN A 463 -12.05 9.88 8.78
CA ASN A 463 -12.10 8.62 9.52
C ASN A 463 -13.08 8.78 10.68
N LEU A 464 -14.26 8.18 10.56
CA LEU A 464 -15.26 8.13 11.62
C LEU A 464 -14.95 6.91 12.51
N VAL A 465 -14.25 7.14 13.61
CA VAL A 465 -13.91 6.08 14.58
C VAL A 465 -15.10 5.87 15.50
N MET A 466 -15.49 4.62 15.69
CA MET A 466 -16.59 4.21 16.58
C MET A 466 -16.01 3.45 17.77
N PRO A 467 -15.59 4.15 18.83
CA PRO A 467 -14.93 3.51 19.97
C PRO A 467 -15.92 2.70 20.80
N GLY A 468 -15.40 1.67 21.48
CA GLY A 468 -16.17 0.83 22.38
C GLY A 468 -16.44 -0.57 21.81
N LEU A 469 -16.93 -1.47 22.67
CA LEU A 469 -17.24 -2.87 22.33
C LEU A 469 -18.37 -2.98 21.28
N ASP A 470 -19.24 -1.98 21.19
CA ASP A 470 -20.34 -1.87 20.22
C ASP A 470 -19.95 -1.13 18.92
N GLY A 471 -18.69 -0.79 18.75
CA GLY A 471 -18.21 -0.01 17.59
C GLY A 471 -18.51 -0.68 16.25
N LEU A 472 -18.35 -1.99 16.15
CA LEU A 472 -18.67 -2.74 14.93
C LEU A 472 -20.18 -2.74 14.64
N GLU A 473 -21.02 -2.85 15.67
CA GLU A 473 -22.48 -2.80 15.53
C GLU A 473 -22.93 -1.40 15.06
N LYS A 474 -22.38 -0.33 15.63
CA LYS A 474 -22.65 1.05 15.22
C LYS A 474 -22.24 1.28 13.76
N MET A 475 -21.08 0.78 13.36
CA MET A 475 -20.62 0.83 11.98
C MET A 475 -21.58 0.11 11.03
N ALA A 476 -22.01 -1.10 11.38
CA ALA A 476 -22.96 -1.87 10.58
C ALA A 476 -24.33 -1.17 10.50
N ALA A 477 -24.80 -0.59 11.61
CA ALA A 477 -26.06 0.15 11.68
C ALA A 477 -26.03 1.40 10.78
N LEU A 478 -24.92 2.17 10.79
CA LEU A 478 -24.76 3.33 9.91
C LEU A 478 -24.78 2.92 8.44
N MET A 479 -24.03 1.89 8.05
CA MET A 479 -24.04 1.39 6.66
C MET A 479 -25.44 0.90 6.24
N LYS A 480 -26.13 0.18 7.12
CA LYS A 480 -27.51 -0.26 6.90
C LYS A 480 -28.46 0.93 6.71
N ARG A 481 -28.38 1.95 7.58
CA ARG A 481 -29.20 3.18 7.49
C ARG A 481 -28.99 3.87 6.14
N LEU A 482 -27.74 4.11 5.75
CA LEU A 482 -27.40 4.78 4.48
C LEU A 482 -27.86 3.98 3.24
N ARG A 483 -27.96 2.65 3.35
CA ARG A 483 -28.42 1.77 2.28
C ARG A 483 -29.93 1.71 2.17
N THR A 484 -30.64 1.59 3.30
CA THR A 484 -32.11 1.42 3.34
C THR A 484 -32.87 2.74 3.32
N ALA A 485 -32.30 3.81 3.85
CA ALA A 485 -32.84 5.17 3.86
C ALA A 485 -31.76 6.17 3.39
N PRO A 486 -31.33 6.08 2.11
CA PRO A 486 -30.29 6.93 1.59
C PRO A 486 -30.71 8.40 1.59
N PRO A 487 -29.77 9.34 1.84
CA PRO A 487 -30.08 10.76 1.78
C PRO A 487 -30.48 11.18 0.36
N ALA A 488 -31.59 11.89 0.23
CA ALA A 488 -31.97 12.53 -1.03
C ALA A 488 -31.19 13.83 -1.28
N ASN A 489 -30.68 14.43 -0.19
CA ASN A 489 -29.91 15.69 -0.21
C ASN A 489 -28.73 15.58 0.78
N ILE A 490 -27.56 16.07 0.36
CA ILE A 490 -26.34 16.13 1.19
C ILE A 490 -25.88 17.60 1.24
N ALA A 491 -25.86 18.18 2.44
CA ALA A 491 -25.43 19.56 2.68
C ALA A 491 -26.13 20.59 1.76
N GLY A 492 -27.42 20.41 1.49
CA GLY A 492 -28.21 21.30 0.64
C GLY A 492 -28.13 21.05 -0.87
N VAL A 493 -27.45 19.97 -1.29
CA VAL A 493 -27.31 19.58 -2.71
C VAL A 493 -27.96 18.22 -2.94
N ASP A 494 -28.76 18.11 -3.99
CA ASP A 494 -29.49 16.89 -4.31
C ASP A 494 -28.56 15.76 -4.76
N VAL A 495 -28.85 14.55 -4.28
CA VAL A 495 -28.23 13.32 -4.75
C VAL A 495 -28.86 12.91 -6.08
N VAL A 496 -28.11 12.89 -7.16
CA VAL A 496 -28.60 12.57 -8.51
C VAL A 496 -28.38 11.11 -8.87
N VAL A 497 -27.31 10.46 -8.36
CA VAL A 497 -27.06 9.03 -8.55
C VAL A 497 -26.63 8.40 -7.23
N ARG A 498 -27.17 7.22 -6.95
CA ARG A 498 -26.73 6.37 -5.83
C ARG A 498 -26.17 5.07 -6.38
N LYS A 499 -25.00 4.68 -5.89
CA LYS A 499 -24.35 3.41 -6.25
C LYS A 499 -24.11 2.58 -5.01
N ASP A 500 -24.51 1.32 -5.05
CA ASP A 500 -24.16 0.32 -4.03
C ASP A 500 -23.26 -0.73 -4.66
N TYR A 501 -21.99 -0.72 -4.28
CA TYR A 501 -21.02 -1.68 -4.79
C TYR A 501 -21.17 -3.07 -4.18
N GLN A 502 -22.04 -3.26 -3.18
CA GLN A 502 -22.28 -4.58 -2.61
C GLN A 502 -23.05 -5.47 -3.59
N ASP A 503 -24.08 -4.93 -4.23
CA ASP A 503 -24.91 -5.65 -5.21
C ASP A 503 -24.65 -5.21 -6.68
N GLY A 504 -23.86 -4.15 -6.88
CA GLY A 504 -23.53 -3.61 -8.18
C GLY A 504 -24.65 -2.75 -8.79
N SER A 505 -25.57 -2.21 -7.99
CA SER A 505 -26.67 -1.36 -8.46
C SER A 505 -26.25 0.11 -8.56
N ALA A 506 -26.79 0.79 -9.59
CA ALA A 506 -26.71 2.24 -9.78
C ALA A 506 -28.12 2.78 -10.01
N VAL A 507 -28.60 3.67 -9.14
CA VAL A 507 -29.94 4.23 -9.19
C VAL A 507 -29.86 5.70 -9.62
N ASP A 508 -30.50 6.03 -10.71
CA ASP A 508 -30.80 7.42 -11.09
C ASP A 508 -31.92 7.94 -10.19
N CYS A 509 -31.64 8.94 -9.37
CA CYS A 509 -32.58 9.42 -8.35
C CYS A 509 -33.75 10.22 -8.90
N ALA A 510 -33.62 10.79 -10.11
CA ALA A 510 -34.69 11.55 -10.77
C ALA A 510 -35.72 10.63 -11.41
N THR A 511 -35.29 9.54 -12.03
CA THR A 511 -36.15 8.61 -12.77
C THR A 511 -36.51 7.34 -11.99
N GLY A 512 -35.73 7.00 -10.96
CA GLY A 512 -35.83 5.73 -10.24
C GLY A 512 -35.27 4.52 -11.01
N ASN A 513 -34.70 4.72 -12.20
CA ASN A 513 -34.11 3.64 -12.99
C ASN A 513 -32.91 3.02 -12.30
N VAL A 514 -32.85 1.70 -12.32
CA VAL A 514 -31.76 0.92 -11.73
C VAL A 514 -30.91 0.31 -12.84
N GLY A 515 -29.65 0.74 -12.92
CA GLY A 515 -28.63 0.16 -13.79
C GLY A 515 -27.75 -0.84 -13.04
N LYS A 516 -26.95 -1.62 -13.78
CA LYS A 516 -25.94 -2.54 -13.23
C LYS A 516 -24.54 -2.01 -13.51
N MET A 517 -23.68 -2.05 -12.52
CA MET A 517 -22.28 -1.66 -12.62
C MET A 517 -21.38 -2.87 -12.92
N GLU A 518 -20.22 -2.63 -13.52
CA GLU A 518 -19.16 -3.64 -13.69
C GLU A 518 -18.59 -4.09 -12.34
N LEU A 519 -18.35 -3.13 -11.42
CA LEU A 519 -17.78 -3.39 -10.11
C LEU A 519 -18.90 -3.74 -9.10
N SER A 520 -18.77 -4.90 -8.44
CA SER A 520 -19.68 -5.36 -7.38
C SER A 520 -18.95 -6.25 -6.36
N GLY A 521 -19.60 -6.55 -5.23
CA GLY A 521 -19.05 -7.42 -4.18
C GLY A 521 -18.21 -6.69 -3.10
N SER A 522 -18.28 -5.36 -3.03
CA SER A 522 -17.59 -4.57 -1.99
C SER A 522 -18.59 -3.71 -1.19
N ASN A 523 -18.47 -3.71 0.13
CA ASN A 523 -19.34 -2.90 0.99
C ASN A 523 -18.99 -1.42 0.93
N VAL A 524 -19.31 -0.76 -0.19
CA VAL A 524 -19.09 0.67 -0.43
C VAL A 524 -20.37 1.28 -0.97
N LEU A 525 -20.73 2.45 -0.46
CA LEU A 525 -21.79 3.30 -0.99
C LEU A 525 -21.19 4.54 -1.64
N ARG A 526 -21.76 4.97 -2.78
CA ARG A 526 -21.36 6.20 -3.48
C ARG A 526 -22.60 7.05 -3.78
N PHE A 527 -22.53 8.33 -3.45
CA PHE A 527 -23.54 9.34 -3.71
C PHE A 527 -22.95 10.39 -4.64
N GLU A 528 -23.52 10.55 -5.82
CA GLU A 528 -23.14 11.58 -6.77
C GLU A 528 -24.14 12.74 -6.69
N LEU A 529 -23.64 13.96 -6.52
CA LEU A 529 -24.42 15.14 -6.24
C LEU A 529 -24.58 16.03 -7.50
N ALA A 530 -25.62 16.86 -7.50
CA ALA A 530 -25.95 17.72 -8.64
C ALA A 530 -24.84 18.75 -8.99
N ASP A 531 -23.98 19.12 -8.03
CA ASP A 531 -22.82 19.99 -8.26
C ASP A 531 -21.57 19.24 -8.75
N GLY A 532 -21.70 17.93 -8.99
CA GLY A 532 -20.61 17.05 -9.43
C GLY A 532 -19.70 16.56 -8.31
N THR A 533 -20.03 16.84 -7.04
CA THR A 533 -19.35 16.24 -5.89
C THR A 533 -19.76 14.76 -5.74
N THR A 534 -18.82 13.95 -5.30
CA THR A 534 -19.06 12.54 -4.97
C THR A 534 -18.68 12.28 -3.52
N ILE A 535 -19.58 11.62 -2.79
CA ILE A 535 -19.32 11.13 -1.43
C ILE A 535 -19.30 9.61 -1.46
N LEU A 536 -18.21 9.00 -0.98
CA LEU A 536 -18.12 7.54 -0.82
C LEU A 536 -18.02 7.20 0.68
N VAL A 537 -18.71 6.15 1.07
CA VAL A 537 -18.74 5.65 2.45
C VAL A 537 -18.30 4.19 2.45
N ARG A 538 -17.21 3.89 3.17
CA ARG A 538 -16.61 2.56 3.20
C ARG A 538 -16.24 2.19 4.63
N PRO A 539 -16.79 1.10 5.20
CA PRO A 539 -16.34 0.57 6.48
C PRO A 539 -14.96 -0.07 6.36
N SER A 540 -14.18 0.02 7.44
CA SER A 540 -12.95 -0.78 7.57
C SER A 540 -13.30 -2.26 7.76
N GLY A 541 -12.52 -3.17 7.18
CA GLY A 541 -12.67 -4.60 7.40
C GLY A 541 -12.04 -5.10 8.70
N THR A 542 -11.18 -4.30 9.34
CA THR A 542 -10.34 -4.74 10.47
C THR A 542 -10.46 -3.88 11.72
N GLU A 543 -11.08 -2.71 11.62
CA GLU A 543 -11.15 -1.73 12.71
C GLU A 543 -12.56 -1.11 12.76
N PRO A 544 -13.09 -0.74 13.94
CA PRO A 544 -14.40 -0.11 14.08
C PRO A 544 -14.35 1.35 13.61
N LYS A 545 -14.12 1.56 12.33
CA LYS A 545 -14.09 2.88 11.67
C LYS A 545 -14.70 2.83 10.29
N ILE A 546 -15.32 3.93 9.89
CA ILE A 546 -15.80 4.19 8.53
C ILE A 546 -14.95 5.28 7.91
N LYS A 547 -14.46 5.06 6.70
CA LYS A 547 -13.86 6.10 5.87
C LYS A 547 -14.94 6.74 5.01
N VAL A 548 -15.01 8.07 5.04
CA VAL A 548 -15.87 8.86 4.15
C VAL A 548 -14.96 9.72 3.28
N TYR A 549 -15.07 9.54 1.96
CA TYR A 549 -14.29 10.26 0.98
C TYR A 549 -15.17 11.33 0.33
N ILE A 550 -14.68 12.55 0.30
CA ILE A 550 -15.25 13.68 -0.41
C ILE A 550 -14.39 13.91 -1.64
N LEU A 551 -14.97 13.81 -2.83
CA LEU A 551 -14.34 14.14 -4.10
C LEU A 551 -15.15 15.28 -4.72
N THR A 552 -14.62 16.49 -4.77
CA THR A 552 -15.35 17.68 -5.20
C THR A 552 -14.58 18.49 -6.23
N LYS A 553 -15.20 19.50 -6.79
CA LYS A 553 -14.58 20.49 -7.66
C LYS A 553 -15.19 21.87 -7.42
N GLY A 554 -14.46 22.90 -7.80
CA GLY A 554 -14.93 24.29 -7.82
C GLY A 554 -14.58 24.98 -9.13
N ALA A 555 -15.12 26.16 -9.35
CA ALA A 555 -14.71 27.04 -10.45
C ALA A 555 -13.30 27.60 -10.23
N ASP A 556 -12.91 27.73 -8.96
CA ASP A 556 -11.60 28.16 -8.52
C ASP A 556 -11.19 27.46 -7.20
N ALA A 557 -10.02 27.83 -6.66
CA ALA A 557 -9.50 27.26 -5.43
C ALA A 557 -10.39 27.56 -4.21
N ALA A 558 -10.96 28.75 -4.14
CA ALA A 558 -11.77 29.17 -3.00
C ALA A 558 -13.09 28.40 -2.95
N GLU A 559 -13.75 28.21 -4.08
CA GLU A 559 -14.98 27.41 -4.16
C GLU A 559 -14.70 25.93 -3.87
N ARG A 560 -13.61 25.37 -4.42
CA ARG A 560 -13.17 24.01 -4.09
C ARG A 560 -13.01 23.81 -2.58
N ASP A 561 -12.32 24.73 -1.91
CA ASP A 561 -12.04 24.62 -0.47
C ASP A 561 -13.33 24.82 0.34
N ALA A 562 -14.21 25.75 -0.06
CA ALA A 562 -15.52 25.91 0.54
C ALA A 562 -16.40 24.66 0.40
N ASN A 563 -16.35 23.98 -0.75
CA ASN A 563 -17.05 22.72 -0.95
C ASN A 563 -16.51 21.60 -0.05
N ILE A 564 -15.19 21.50 0.12
CA ILE A 564 -14.57 20.54 1.05
C ILE A 564 -15.10 20.77 2.48
N GLU A 565 -15.08 22.01 2.96
CA GLU A 565 -15.56 22.35 4.31
C GLU A 565 -17.06 22.08 4.47
N LYS A 566 -17.88 22.47 3.51
CA LYS A 566 -19.33 22.21 3.47
C LYS A 566 -19.66 20.74 3.65
N TYR A 567 -19.03 19.87 2.86
CA TYR A 567 -19.27 18.43 2.93
C TYR A 567 -18.61 17.78 4.14
N SER A 568 -17.47 18.30 4.61
CA SER A 568 -16.84 17.87 5.87
C SER A 568 -17.75 18.11 7.08
N ALA A 569 -18.48 19.22 7.10
CA ALA A 569 -19.47 19.50 8.15
C ALA A 569 -20.60 18.46 8.15
N TRP A 570 -21.11 18.09 6.96
CA TRP A 570 -22.14 17.04 6.85
C TRP A 570 -21.61 15.67 7.30
N VAL A 571 -20.38 15.30 6.95
CA VAL A 571 -19.79 14.01 7.36
C VAL A 571 -19.77 13.87 8.88
N LYS A 572 -19.52 14.95 9.63
CA LYS A 572 -19.52 14.92 11.10
C LYS A 572 -20.89 14.56 11.69
N THR A 573 -21.99 14.92 11.02
CA THR A 573 -23.35 14.58 11.48
C THR A 573 -23.71 13.09 11.34
N LEU A 574 -22.89 12.30 10.64
CA LEU A 574 -23.16 10.87 10.46
C LEU A 574 -23.02 10.05 11.76
N THR A 575 -22.27 10.57 12.72
CA THR A 575 -22.00 9.92 14.03
C THR A 575 -22.77 10.56 15.19
N GLU A 576 -23.49 11.63 14.94
CA GLU A 576 -24.45 12.26 15.86
C GLU A 576 -25.81 11.54 15.78
#